data_78ecda78dcd82be4b238222762b3e9ec
#
_entry.id   78ecda78dcd82be4b238222762b3e9ec
#
_cell.length_a   1.000
_cell.length_b   1.000
_cell.length_c   1.000
_cell.angle_alpha   90.00
_cell.angle_beta   90.00
_cell.angle_gamma   90.00
#
_symmetry.space_group_name_H-M   'P 1'
#
loop_
_entity.id
_entity.type
_entity.pdbx_description
1 polymer ?
#
loop_
_entity_poly.entity_id
_entity_poly.type
_entity_poly.pdbx_seq_one_letter_code
_entity_poly.pdbx_strand_id
1 'polypeptide(L)'
;MLSGKKYTVQICGETYTIVTDESPAKIESSVACVDTLMRNISDGATSTSLKKAAILAALKLSLEMQTLKHELDQTQQTVQKLITQLEIT
;
A
#
# COMPACT_ATOMS: atom_id res chain seq x y z
N MET A 1 -20.95 -14.95 -1.64
CA MET A 1 -21.01 -14.91 -0.20
C MET A 1 -19.71 -14.47 0.41
N LEU A 2 -19.77 -13.54 1.34
CA LEU A 2 -18.57 -12.99 1.95
C LEU A 2 -17.99 -13.94 2.97
N SER A 3 -16.75 -14.33 2.78
CA SER A 3 -16.02 -15.21 3.69
C SER A 3 -14.97 -14.45 4.47
N GLY A 4 -15.24 -13.17 4.75
CA GLY A 4 -14.28 -12.33 5.44
C GLY A 4 -14.11 -12.71 6.90
N LYS A 5 -12.90 -12.56 7.39
CA LYS A 5 -12.56 -12.71 8.80
C LYS A 5 -12.44 -11.33 9.43
N LYS A 6 -12.73 -11.25 10.73
CA LYS A 6 -12.57 -10.01 11.48
C LYS A 6 -11.16 -9.93 12.05
N TYR A 7 -10.55 -8.78 11.86
CA TYR A 7 -9.26 -8.47 12.46
C TYR A 7 -9.37 -7.19 13.27
N THR A 8 -8.82 -7.22 14.47
CA THR A 8 -8.70 -6.01 15.28
C THR A 8 -7.27 -5.51 15.15
N VAL A 9 -7.12 -4.30 14.66
CA VAL A 9 -5.81 -3.71 14.37
C VAL A 9 -5.67 -2.37 15.08
N GLN A 10 -4.44 -1.97 15.34
CA GLN A 10 -4.14 -0.67 15.92
C GLN A 10 -3.29 0.15 14.97
N ILE A 11 -3.72 1.37 14.74
CA ILE A 11 -2.97 2.32 13.89
C ILE A 11 -2.93 3.64 14.65
N CYS A 12 -1.73 4.11 14.94
CA CYS A 12 -1.50 5.35 15.71
C CYS A 12 -2.26 5.39 17.03
N GLY A 13 -2.31 4.25 17.72
CA GLY A 13 -2.96 4.16 19.02
C GLY A 13 -4.47 3.96 18.99
N GLU A 14 -5.07 4.03 17.81
CA GLU A 14 -6.51 3.82 17.64
C GLU A 14 -6.78 2.38 17.21
N THR A 15 -7.86 1.82 17.71
CA THR A 15 -8.24 0.43 17.43
C THR A 15 -9.34 0.41 16.38
N TYR A 16 -9.15 -0.44 15.38
CA TYR A 16 -10.10 -0.61 14.28
C TYR A 16 -10.41 -2.08 14.08
N THR A 17 -11.65 -2.37 13.72
CA THR A 17 -12.04 -3.72 13.32
C THR A 17 -12.29 -3.73 11.82
N ILE A 18 -11.59 -4.61 11.11
CA ILE A 18 -11.76 -4.75 9.68
C ILE A 18 -12.20 -6.16 9.35
N VAL A 19 -12.94 -6.29 8.25
CA VAL A 19 -13.41 -7.58 7.74
C VAL A 19 -12.84 -7.78 6.36
N THR A 20 -12.08 -8.85 6.19
CA THR A 20 -11.40 -9.13 4.91
C THR A 20 -11.11 -10.62 4.82
N ASP A 21 -10.93 -11.10 3.60
CA ASP A 21 -10.49 -12.46 3.33
C ASP A 21 -8.96 -12.55 3.14
N GLU A 22 -8.26 -11.43 3.28
CA GLU A 22 -6.81 -11.43 3.18
C GLU A 22 -6.15 -12.22 4.31
N SER A 23 -4.92 -12.70 4.06
CA SER A 23 -4.18 -13.46 5.06
C SER A 23 -3.77 -12.59 6.24
N PRO A 24 -3.65 -13.19 7.44
CA PRO A 24 -3.18 -12.44 8.61
C PRO A 24 -1.82 -11.76 8.40
N ALA A 25 -0.88 -12.44 7.76
CA ALA A 25 0.45 -11.88 7.50
C ALA A 25 0.37 -10.62 6.63
N LYS A 26 -0.49 -10.64 5.63
CA LYS A 26 -0.68 -9.52 4.72
C LYS A 26 -1.31 -8.33 5.44
N ILE A 27 -2.28 -8.61 6.31
CA ILE A 27 -2.93 -7.57 7.12
C ILE A 27 -1.93 -6.95 8.09
N GLU A 28 -1.14 -7.76 8.80
CA GLU A 28 -0.13 -7.26 9.73
C GLU A 28 0.89 -6.37 9.04
N SER A 29 1.36 -6.81 7.88
CA SER A 29 2.32 -6.04 7.09
C SER A 29 1.74 -4.70 6.64
N SER A 30 0.50 -4.71 6.18
CA SER A 30 -0.18 -3.50 5.71
C SER A 30 -0.43 -2.52 6.85
N VAL A 31 -0.87 -3.03 8.00
CA VAL A 31 -1.12 -2.21 9.19
C VAL A 31 0.18 -1.56 9.67
N ALA A 32 1.25 -2.33 9.74
CA ALA A 32 2.56 -1.81 10.14
C ALA A 32 3.04 -0.71 9.18
N CYS A 33 2.82 -0.91 7.90
CA CYS A 33 3.20 0.07 6.88
C CYS A 33 2.46 1.39 7.07
N VAL A 34 1.14 1.32 7.24
CA VAL A 34 0.30 2.52 7.42
C VAL A 34 0.63 3.21 8.73
N ASP A 35 0.76 2.43 9.82
CA ASP A 35 1.08 2.98 11.13
C ASP A 35 2.41 3.73 11.11
N THR A 36 3.45 3.13 10.56
CA THR A 36 4.77 3.74 10.46
C THR A 36 4.72 5.01 9.61
N LEU A 37 4.05 4.95 8.48
CA LEU A 37 3.97 6.10 7.58
C LEU A 37 3.22 7.26 8.23
N MET A 38 2.12 7.00 8.91
CA MET A 38 1.36 8.04 9.60
C MET A 38 2.16 8.64 10.75
N ARG A 39 2.90 7.81 11.50
CA ARG A 39 3.75 8.32 12.59
C ARG A 39 4.86 9.21 12.05
N ASN A 40 5.48 8.84 10.95
CA ASN A 40 6.53 9.65 10.33
C ASN A 40 6.00 11.01 9.87
N ILE A 41 4.79 11.03 9.33
CA ILE A 41 4.15 12.27 8.90
C ILE A 41 3.83 13.14 10.12
N SER A 42 3.32 12.53 11.18
CA SER A 42 2.92 13.25 12.41
C SER A 42 4.12 13.80 13.17
N ASP A 43 5.23 13.07 13.22
CA ASP A 43 6.41 13.46 13.98
C ASP A 43 7.06 14.74 13.43
N GLY A 44 6.81 15.04 12.15
CA GLY A 44 7.34 16.26 11.55
C GLY A 44 6.56 17.50 11.89
N ALA A 45 5.38 17.38 12.52
CA ALA A 45 4.54 18.52 12.85
C ALA A 45 3.76 18.24 14.14
N THR A 46 3.96 19.06 15.15
CA THR A 46 3.36 18.88 16.48
C THR A 46 1.84 19.00 16.50
N SER A 47 1.24 19.51 15.44
CA SER A 47 -0.21 19.76 15.39
C SER A 47 -0.92 18.96 14.31
N THR A 48 -0.26 17.96 13.73
CA THR A 48 -0.88 17.18 12.66
C THR A 48 -1.93 16.24 13.24
N SER A 49 -3.18 16.37 12.80
CA SER A 49 -4.25 15.50 13.22
C SER A 49 -4.11 14.13 12.54
N LEU A 50 -4.72 13.10 13.15
CA LEU A 50 -4.73 11.76 12.56
C LEU A 50 -5.40 11.75 11.19
N LYS A 51 -6.45 12.54 11.02
CA LYS A 51 -7.13 12.66 9.74
C LYS A 51 -6.18 13.18 8.66
N LYS A 52 -5.44 14.23 8.97
CA LYS A 52 -4.49 14.81 8.02
C LYS A 52 -3.36 13.84 7.71
N ALA A 53 -2.83 13.17 8.75
CA ALA A 53 -1.79 12.17 8.56
C ALA A 53 -2.27 11.02 7.66
N ALA A 54 -3.51 10.57 7.86
CA ALA A 54 -4.07 9.50 7.04
C ALA A 54 -4.24 9.91 5.58
N ILE A 55 -4.69 11.14 5.34
CA ILE A 55 -4.84 11.67 3.98
C ILE A 55 -3.49 11.75 3.27
N LEU A 56 -2.48 12.28 3.96
CA LEU A 56 -1.14 12.41 3.39
C LEU A 56 -0.51 11.03 3.16
N ALA A 57 -0.72 10.09 4.08
CA ALA A 57 -0.26 8.72 3.92
C ALA A 57 -0.91 8.04 2.70
N ALA A 58 -2.21 8.22 2.54
CA ALA A 58 -2.94 7.67 1.40
C ALA A 58 -2.42 8.26 0.09
N LEU A 59 -2.15 9.55 0.06
CA LEU A 59 -1.61 10.21 -1.12
C LEU A 59 -0.22 9.66 -1.45
N LYS A 60 0.64 9.52 -0.46
CA LYS A 60 1.99 8.98 -0.66
C LYS A 60 1.94 7.56 -1.20
N LEU A 61 1.10 6.71 -0.61
CA LEU A 61 0.97 5.32 -1.07
C LEU A 61 0.41 5.25 -2.48
N SER A 62 -0.52 6.13 -2.83
CA SER A 62 -1.07 6.20 -4.18
C SER A 62 0.01 6.58 -5.19
N LEU A 63 0.85 7.55 -4.85
CA LEU A 63 1.95 7.96 -5.73
C LEU A 63 2.96 6.82 -5.93
N GLU A 64 3.31 6.13 -4.86
CA GLU A 64 4.22 4.99 -4.96
C GLU A 64 3.62 3.86 -5.79
N MET A 65 2.32 3.61 -5.62
CA MET A 65 1.63 2.59 -6.40
C MET A 65 1.66 2.93 -7.89
N GLN A 66 1.43 4.18 -8.25
CA GLN A 66 1.49 4.62 -9.65
C GLN A 66 2.89 4.48 -10.23
N THR A 67 3.92 4.79 -9.44
CA THR A 67 5.30 4.62 -9.86
C THR A 67 5.62 3.15 -10.13
N LEU A 68 5.23 2.27 -9.22
CA LEU A 68 5.44 0.83 -9.39
C LEU A 68 4.69 0.29 -10.59
N LYS A 69 3.47 0.75 -10.81
CA LYS A 69 2.67 0.35 -11.96
C LYS A 69 3.34 0.77 -13.26
N HIS A 70 3.85 1.98 -13.30
CA HIS A 70 4.55 2.48 -14.48
C HIS A 70 5.81 1.66 -14.77
N GLU A 71 6.60 1.35 -13.75
CA GLU A 71 7.79 0.52 -13.89
C GLU A 71 7.45 -0.88 -14.40
N LEU A 72 6.37 -1.46 -13.88
CA LEU A 72 5.92 -2.77 -14.32
C LEU A 72 5.52 -2.74 -15.80
N ASP A 73 4.77 -1.73 -16.20
CA ASP A 73 4.35 -1.57 -17.59
C ASP A 73 5.55 -1.43 -18.51
N GLN A 74 6.55 -0.66 -18.12
CA GLN A 74 7.78 -0.50 -18.91
C GLN A 74 8.55 -1.82 -19.03
N THR A 75 8.65 -2.56 -17.94
CA THR A 75 9.32 -3.85 -17.92
C THR A 75 8.61 -4.83 -18.85
N GLN A 76 7.29 -4.87 -18.80
CA GLN A 76 6.51 -5.74 -19.68
C GLN A 76 6.70 -5.39 -21.15
N GLN A 77 6.74 -4.10 -21.46
CA GLN A 77 6.99 -3.65 -22.82
C GLN A 77 8.38 -4.05 -23.31
N THR A 78 9.37 -3.95 -22.43
CA THR A 78 10.75 -4.35 -22.75
C THR A 78 10.83 -5.86 -23.03
N VAL A 79 10.19 -6.66 -22.18
CA VAL A 79 10.15 -8.12 -22.34
C VAL A 79 9.46 -8.46 -23.67
N GLN A 80 8.35 -7.80 -23.97
CA GLN A 80 7.60 -8.05 -25.19
C GLN A 80 8.44 -7.72 -26.43
N LYS A 81 9.20 -6.63 -26.41
CA LYS A 81 10.10 -6.28 -27.50
C LYS A 81 11.19 -7.32 -27.70
N LEU A 82 11.76 -7.82 -26.62
CA LEU A 82 12.79 -8.86 -26.69
C LEU A 82 12.22 -10.15 -27.29
N ILE A 83 11.04 -10.54 -26.85
CA ILE A 83 10.37 -11.73 -27.37
C ILE A 83 10.13 -11.58 -28.88
N THR A 84 9.62 -10.42 -29.30
CA THR A 84 9.36 -10.14 -30.70
C THR A 84 10.63 -10.22 -31.53
N GLN A 85 11.74 -9.66 -31.01
CA GLN A 85 13.03 -9.73 -31.71
C GLN A 85 13.54 -11.15 -31.86
N LEU A 86 13.32 -11.99 -30.85
CA LEU A 86 13.75 -13.38 -30.89
C LEU A 86 12.88 -14.23 -31.83
N GLU A 87 11.65 -13.85 -32.06
CA GLU A 87 10.75 -14.56 -32.96
C GLU A 87 10.99 -14.24 -34.43
N ILE A 88 11.64 -13.15 -34.69
CA ILE A 88 11.94 -12.72 -36.08
C ILE A 88 13.26 -13.35 -36.50
N THR A 89 13.22 -14.55 -36.95
CA THR A 89 14.43 -15.23 -37.46
C THR A 89 14.22 -15.78 -38.82
#